data_e9cbd6cc5c04fbe2bd2c98c06d5ead5d
#
_entry.id   e9cbd6cc5c04fbe2bd2c98c06d5ead5d
#
_cell.length_a   1.000
_cell.length_b   1.000
_cell.length_c   1.000
_cell.angle_alpha   90.00
_cell.angle_beta   90.00
_cell.angle_gamma   90.00
#
_symmetry.space_group_name_H-M   'P 1'
#
loop_
_entity.id
_entity.type
_entity.pdbx_description
1 polymer ?
#
loop_
_entity_poly.entity_id
_entity_poly.type
_entity_poly.pdbx_seq_one_letter_code
_entity_poly.pdbx_strand_id
1 'polypeptide(L)'
;MALELRPNCESCDRDLPPHSLDARICTFECTFCADCVEKRLCNVCPNCGGGFAPRPIRPAIEWRAGLSVSKRPPSSKRVHMSFAWDDLADHIQRIKDIAPEER
;
A
#
# COMPACT_ATOMS: atom_id res chain seq x y z
N MET A 1 15.54 1.93 -9.97
CA MET A 1 14.62 2.75 -9.15
C MET A 1 14.24 2.01 -7.89
N ALA A 2 14.04 2.74 -6.79
CA ALA A 2 13.61 2.15 -5.54
C ALA A 2 12.10 2.30 -5.38
N LEU A 3 11.51 1.36 -4.65
CA LEU A 3 10.09 1.40 -4.28
C LEU A 3 9.80 2.69 -3.49
N GLU A 4 8.73 3.36 -3.79
CA GLU A 4 8.29 4.52 -3.01
C GLU A 4 7.69 4.03 -1.69
N LEU A 5 8.28 4.45 -0.57
CA LEU A 5 7.78 4.10 0.75
C LEU A 5 6.86 5.22 1.24
N ARG A 6 5.58 5.12 0.93
CA ARG A 6 4.59 6.12 1.33
C ARG A 6 4.38 6.07 2.84
N PRO A 7 4.20 7.24 3.49
CA PRO A 7 4.23 7.31 4.96
C PRO A 7 2.94 6.88 5.66
N ASN A 8 1.86 6.63 4.95
CA ASN A 8 0.56 6.41 5.56
C ASN A 8 -0.33 5.45 4.78
N CYS A 9 -1.36 4.94 5.46
CA CYS A 9 -2.45 4.21 4.82
C CYS A 9 -3.36 5.21 4.10
N GLU A 10 -3.60 5.00 2.81
CA GLU A 10 -4.44 5.89 2.01
C GLU A 10 -5.92 5.84 2.40
N SER A 11 -6.33 4.83 3.16
CA SER A 11 -7.72 4.67 3.61
C SER A 11 -7.97 5.28 4.99
N CYS A 12 -7.20 4.89 6.02
CA CYS A 12 -7.42 5.35 7.39
C CYS A 12 -6.40 6.38 7.88
N ASP A 13 -5.44 6.72 7.05
CA ASP A 13 -4.37 7.68 7.34
C ASP A 13 -3.43 7.27 8.48
N ARG A 14 -3.45 6.00 8.88
CA ARG A 14 -2.50 5.48 9.87
C ARG A 14 -1.07 5.65 9.35
N ASP A 15 -0.15 6.05 10.22
CA ASP A 15 1.26 6.13 9.88
C ASP A 15 1.82 4.72 9.60
N LEU A 16 2.57 4.60 8.51
CA LEU A 16 3.23 3.36 8.10
C LEU A 16 4.70 3.66 7.85
N PRO A 17 5.52 3.68 8.92
CA PRO A 17 6.95 3.95 8.77
C PRO A 17 7.64 2.87 7.91
N PRO A 18 8.87 3.12 7.42
CA PRO A 18 9.55 2.19 6.51
C PRO A 18 9.70 0.77 7.03
N HIS A 19 9.75 0.61 8.37
CA HIS A 19 9.92 -0.69 9.02
C HIS A 19 8.59 -1.34 9.41
N SER A 20 7.44 -0.77 9.02
CA SER A 20 6.13 -1.29 9.40
C SER A 20 5.89 -2.69 8.84
N LEU A 21 5.41 -3.58 9.70
CA LEU A 21 4.96 -4.92 9.29
C LEU A 21 3.52 -4.91 8.78
N ASP A 22 2.81 -3.78 8.96
CA ASP A 22 1.40 -3.65 8.58
C ASP A 22 1.18 -3.03 7.21
N ALA A 23 2.24 -2.54 6.56
CA ALA A 23 2.10 -1.91 5.26
C ALA A 23 1.86 -2.94 4.16
N ARG A 24 0.88 -2.65 3.31
CA ARG A 24 0.54 -3.47 2.13
C ARG A 24 0.57 -2.57 0.91
N ILE A 25 1.01 -3.10 -0.22
CA ILE A 25 1.07 -2.35 -1.47
C ILE A 25 0.50 -3.15 -2.62
N CYS A 26 -0.06 -2.46 -3.60
CA CYS A 26 -0.37 -3.03 -4.91
C CYS A 26 0.82 -2.83 -5.85
N THR A 27 0.70 -3.23 -7.11
CA THR A 27 1.81 -3.10 -8.07
C THR A 27 2.10 -1.64 -8.46
N PHE A 28 1.20 -0.72 -8.17
CA PHE A 28 1.38 0.71 -8.42
C PHE A 28 1.80 1.46 -7.15
N GLU A 29 2.22 0.72 -6.12
CA GLU A 29 2.72 1.26 -4.84
C GLU A 29 1.65 1.97 -4.01
N CYS A 30 0.37 1.83 -4.34
CA CYS A 30 -0.72 2.30 -3.49
C CYS A 30 -0.62 1.59 -2.14
N THR A 31 -0.60 2.35 -1.05
CA THR A 31 -0.23 1.85 0.28
C THR A 31 -1.41 1.88 1.23
N PHE A 32 -1.64 0.76 1.91
CA PHE A 32 -2.73 0.61 2.88
C PHE A 32 -2.24 -0.25 4.04
N CYS A 33 -2.87 -0.10 5.20
CA CYS A 33 -2.55 -0.99 6.32
C CYS A 33 -3.27 -2.33 6.16
N ALA A 34 -2.74 -3.37 6.81
CA ALA A 34 -3.29 -4.72 6.72
C ALA A 34 -4.76 -4.78 7.11
N ASP A 35 -5.16 -4.04 8.17
CA ASP A 35 -6.57 -4.01 8.60
C ASP A 35 -7.50 -3.47 7.52
N CYS A 36 -7.12 -2.39 6.86
CA CYS A 36 -7.94 -1.82 5.79
C CYS A 36 -8.02 -2.78 4.61
N VAL A 37 -6.92 -3.43 4.25
CA VAL A 37 -6.91 -4.40 3.15
C VAL A 37 -7.85 -5.56 3.43
N GLU A 38 -7.85 -6.09 4.65
CA GLU A 38 -8.70 -7.22 5.00
C GLU A 38 -10.16 -6.84 5.20
N LYS A 39 -10.41 -5.78 5.98
CA LYS A 39 -11.75 -5.49 6.51
C LYS A 39 -12.56 -4.53 5.64
N ARG A 40 -11.89 -3.62 4.94
CA ARG A 40 -12.56 -2.59 4.15
C ARG A 40 -12.44 -2.81 2.66
N LEU A 41 -11.27 -3.22 2.20
CA LEU A 41 -10.95 -3.30 0.78
C LEU A 41 -11.11 -4.70 0.20
N CYS A 42 -11.18 -5.72 1.03
CA CYS A 42 -11.31 -7.12 0.59
C CYS A 42 -10.25 -7.49 -0.45
N ASN A 43 -9.03 -7.04 -0.22
CA ASN A 43 -7.88 -7.27 -1.12
C ASN A 43 -8.09 -6.69 -2.53
N VAL A 44 -8.84 -5.58 -2.63
CA VAL A 44 -9.05 -4.87 -3.90
C VAL A 44 -8.51 -3.46 -3.77
N CYS A 45 -7.52 -3.12 -4.59
CA CYS A 45 -6.97 -1.76 -4.58
C CYS A 45 -8.00 -0.77 -5.13
N PRO A 46 -8.36 0.30 -4.38
CA PRO A 46 -9.31 1.28 -4.85
C PRO A 46 -8.90 1.99 -6.13
N ASN A 47 -7.59 2.07 -6.38
CA ASN A 47 -7.05 2.83 -7.51
C ASN A 47 -6.85 1.99 -8.77
N CYS A 48 -6.50 0.71 -8.62
CA CYS A 48 -6.18 -0.12 -9.79
C CYS A 48 -6.95 -1.44 -9.86
N GLY A 49 -7.61 -1.84 -8.77
CA GLY A 49 -8.34 -3.11 -8.74
C GLY A 49 -7.49 -4.34 -8.46
N GLY A 50 -6.18 -4.17 -8.35
CA GLY A 50 -5.27 -5.29 -8.08
C GLY A 50 -5.30 -5.75 -6.63
N GLY A 51 -4.61 -6.85 -6.36
CA GLY A 51 -4.43 -7.34 -5.00
C GLY A 51 -3.23 -6.71 -4.30
N PHE A 52 -3.05 -7.06 -3.03
CA PHE A 52 -1.99 -6.50 -2.20
C PHE A 52 -1.03 -7.58 -1.72
N ALA A 53 0.18 -7.14 -1.39
CA ALA A 53 1.19 -7.96 -0.73
C ALA A 53 1.87 -7.14 0.37
N PRO A 54 2.51 -7.79 1.36
CA PRO A 54 3.30 -7.06 2.34
C PRO A 54 4.36 -6.20 1.65
N ARG A 55 4.51 -4.97 2.11
CA ARG A 55 5.54 -4.07 1.56
C ARG A 55 6.91 -4.50 2.06
N PRO A 56 7.87 -4.70 1.16
CA PRO A 56 9.25 -5.01 1.56
C PRO A 56 9.82 -3.92 2.47
N ILE A 57 10.61 -4.33 3.45
CA ILE A 57 11.21 -3.40 4.41
C ILE A 57 12.62 -3.07 3.92
N ARG A 58 12.87 -1.76 3.71
CA ARG A 58 14.19 -1.29 3.30
C ARG A 58 15.15 -1.37 4.49
N PRO A 59 16.39 -1.88 4.29
CA PRO A 59 17.33 -2.00 5.40
C PRO A 59 17.61 -0.68 6.08
N ALA A 60 17.61 -0.68 7.41
CA ALA A 60 18.05 0.47 8.20
C ALA A 60 19.57 0.59 8.18
N ILE A 61 20.26 -0.53 8.07
CA ILE A 61 21.73 -0.60 8.03
C ILE A 61 22.20 -0.63 6.57
N GLU A 62 23.20 0.14 6.25
CA GLU A 62 23.76 0.19 4.90
C GLU A 62 24.70 -1.00 4.67
N TRP A 63 24.13 -2.15 4.33
CA TRP A 63 24.90 -3.37 4.03
C TRP A 63 25.65 -3.27 2.72
N ARG A 64 25.13 -2.49 1.79
CA ARG A 64 25.78 -2.15 0.52
C ARG A 64 25.66 -0.64 0.34
N ALA A 65 26.67 -0.03 -0.25
CA ALA A 65 26.73 1.42 -0.40
C ALA A 65 25.47 1.99 -1.06
N GLY A 66 24.83 2.95 -0.43
CA GLY A 66 23.67 3.66 -0.96
C GLY A 66 22.33 2.94 -0.79
N LEU A 67 22.32 1.74 -0.20
CA LEU A 67 21.10 0.92 -0.14
C LEU A 67 20.58 0.79 1.30
N SER A 68 20.05 1.89 1.83
CA SER A 68 19.47 1.93 3.17
C SER A 68 18.42 3.03 3.25
N VAL A 69 17.62 3.02 4.32
CA VAL A 69 16.62 4.05 4.58
C VAL A 69 17.26 5.44 4.66
N SER A 70 18.46 5.55 5.25
CA SER A 70 19.12 6.86 5.39
C SER A 70 19.59 7.41 4.04
N LYS A 71 19.97 6.56 3.10
CA LYS A 71 20.42 6.97 1.76
C LYS A 71 19.28 7.06 0.75
N ARG A 72 18.23 6.29 0.97
CA ARG A 72 17.01 6.27 0.14
C ARG A 72 15.81 6.46 1.08
N PRO A 73 15.57 7.69 1.56
CA PRO A 73 14.55 7.92 2.58
C PRO A 73 13.14 7.66 2.07
N PRO A 74 12.19 7.41 2.99
CA PRO A 74 10.80 7.26 2.61
C PRO A 74 10.21 8.57 2.10
N SER A 75 9.11 8.46 1.37
CA SER A 75 8.35 9.64 0.94
C SER A 75 7.75 10.32 2.16
N SER A 76 7.69 11.65 2.15
CA SER A 76 6.99 12.46 3.15
C SER A 76 5.61 12.88 2.65
N LYS A 77 5.26 12.55 1.42
CA LYS A 77 4.00 12.95 0.82
C LYS A 77 2.88 12.00 1.23
N ARG A 78 1.99 12.49 2.10
CA ARG A 78 0.81 11.72 2.50
C ARG A 78 -0.21 11.73 1.37
N VAL A 79 -0.79 10.57 1.11
CA VAL A 79 -1.83 10.41 0.11
C VAL A 79 -3.05 9.85 0.82
N HIS A 80 -4.22 10.42 0.52
CA HIS A 80 -5.48 9.94 1.08
C HIS A 80 -6.48 9.75 -0.07
N MET A 81 -7.10 8.59 -0.15
CA MET A 81 -8.07 8.33 -1.20
C MET A 81 -9.32 9.17 -0.98
N SER A 82 -9.93 9.62 -2.07
CA SER A 82 -11.09 10.54 -2.03
C SER A 82 -12.34 9.92 -2.68
N PHE A 83 -12.38 8.60 -2.85
CA PHE A 83 -13.53 7.94 -3.44
C PHE A 83 -14.74 8.01 -2.52
N ALA A 84 -15.91 8.29 -3.08
CA ALA A 84 -17.16 8.17 -2.35
C ALA A 84 -17.36 6.70 -1.96
N TRP A 85 -17.95 6.47 -0.76
CA TRP A 85 -18.12 5.11 -0.27
C TRP A 85 -18.91 4.22 -1.22
N ASP A 86 -19.97 4.77 -1.85
CA ASP A 86 -20.81 4.00 -2.78
C ASP A 86 -20.01 3.54 -4.00
N ASP A 87 -19.16 4.42 -4.56
CA ASP A 87 -18.30 4.09 -5.69
C ASP A 87 -17.27 3.02 -5.30
N LEU A 88 -16.69 3.17 -4.13
CA LEU A 88 -15.69 2.23 -3.62
C LEU A 88 -16.32 0.86 -3.36
N ALA A 89 -17.49 0.83 -2.74
CA ALA A 89 -18.20 -0.41 -2.44
C ALA A 89 -18.56 -1.18 -3.73
N ASP A 90 -19.03 -0.46 -4.75
CA ASP A 90 -19.34 -1.06 -6.04
C ASP A 90 -18.08 -1.63 -6.73
N HIS A 91 -16.99 -0.87 -6.70
CA HIS A 91 -15.69 -1.30 -7.24
C HIS A 91 -15.22 -2.59 -6.57
N ILE A 92 -15.24 -2.63 -5.24
CA ILE A 92 -14.84 -3.80 -4.47
C ILE A 92 -15.74 -4.99 -4.78
N GLN A 93 -17.05 -4.78 -4.79
CA GLN A 93 -18.03 -5.84 -5.00
C GLN A 93 -17.86 -6.52 -6.37
N ARG A 94 -17.51 -5.74 -7.40
CA ARG A 94 -17.30 -6.27 -8.75
C ARG A 94 -16.01 -7.09 -8.87
N ILE A 95 -15.03 -6.87 -8.01
CA ILE A 95 -13.67 -7.38 -8.20
C ILE A 95 -13.26 -8.42 -7.15
N LYS A 96 -13.76 -8.30 -5.93
CA LYS A 96 -13.26 -9.08 -4.78
C LYS A 96 -13.28 -10.60 -4.98
N ASP A 97 -14.23 -11.10 -5.74
CA ASP A 97 -14.35 -12.56 -5.98
C ASP A 97 -13.53 -13.03 -7.18
N ILE A 98 -12.87 -12.12 -7.88
CA ILE A 98 -11.96 -12.46 -8.97
C ILE A 98 -10.56 -12.63 -8.39
N ALA A 99 -9.90 -13.75 -8.68
CA ALA A 99 -8.55 -13.97 -8.21
C ALA A 99 -7.62 -12.86 -8.76
N PRO A 100 -6.64 -12.38 -7.98
CA PRO A 100 -5.77 -11.29 -8.44
C PRO A 100 -5.11 -11.52 -9.79
N GLU A 101 -4.73 -12.76 -10.09
CA GLU A 101 -4.11 -13.09 -11.38
C GLU A 101 -5.08 -13.06 -12.55
N GLU A 102 -6.37 -12.98 -12.28
CA GLU A 102 -7.42 -12.95 -13.29
C GLU A 102 -8.01 -11.55 -13.51
N ARG A 103 -7.58 -10.61 -12.70
CA ARG A 103 -8.11 -9.24 -12.73
C ARG A 103 -7.62 -8.41 -13.89
#